data_48328dd9577db11ec9f8b4676ffd518d
#
_entry.id   48328dd9577db11ec9f8b4676ffd518d
#
_cell.length_a   1.000
_cell.length_b   1.000
_cell.length_c   1.000
_cell.angle_alpha   90.00
_cell.angle_beta   90.00
_cell.angle_gamma   90.00
#
_symmetry.space_group_name_H-M   'P 1'
#
loop_
_entity.id
_entity.type
_entity.pdbx_description
1 polymer ?
#
loop_
_entity_poly.entity_id
_entity_poly.type
_entity_poly.pdbx_seq_one_letter_code
_entity_poly.pdbx_strand_id
1 'polypeptide(L)'
;ASSAASDVYKRQVSKTDKQNDFESSALSPEWATMRIPEQPFHHFADGNLFLSLRPEMADSLVCPSMLLRRVHSHNFSATTTMSFSTRRVNEWAGLVLYRTAKGYYSLLKGKNEIRLTKVLLGKKTIIATLPWKEKSVILRLVAKGATLTFYAGLSNDMLYQVGEVQSVDAVSDNKVNRFNGTGVGIYATSNGKQSINKASYQWFEYKEEN
;
A
#
# COMPACT_ATOMS: atom_id res chain seq x y z
N ALA A 1 44.21 3.45 6.80
CA ALA A 1 43.10 3.29 7.77
C ALA A 1 41.84 4.11 7.42
N SER A 2 41.69 4.59 6.18
CA SER A 2 40.61 5.50 5.78
C SER A 2 39.47 4.82 4.97
N SER A 3 39.66 3.59 4.52
CA SER A 3 38.70 2.90 3.63
C SER A 3 37.51 2.26 4.37
N ALA A 4 37.75 1.64 5.52
CA ALA A 4 36.73 0.91 6.27
C ALA A 4 35.64 1.81 6.91
N ALA A 5 36.02 3.02 7.35
CA ALA A 5 35.08 4.00 7.92
C ALA A 5 34.16 4.60 6.85
N SER A 6 34.68 4.80 5.64
CA SER A 6 33.90 5.26 4.47
C SER A 6 32.89 4.22 4.00
N ASP A 7 33.22 2.92 4.05
CA ASP A 7 32.32 1.84 3.65
C ASP A 7 31.22 1.56 4.68
N VAL A 8 31.52 1.76 5.98
CA VAL A 8 30.52 1.68 7.05
C VAL A 8 29.54 2.86 6.96
N TYR A 9 30.02 4.07 6.65
CA TYR A 9 29.18 5.25 6.48
C TYR A 9 28.30 5.14 5.22
N LYS A 10 28.86 4.64 4.10
CA LYS A 10 28.10 4.35 2.88
C LYS A 10 27.03 3.28 3.10
N ARG A 11 27.31 2.26 3.93
CA ARG A 11 26.30 1.24 4.31
C ARG A 11 25.20 1.79 5.23
N GLN A 12 25.46 2.82 6.03
CA GLN A 12 24.43 3.45 6.87
C GLN A 12 23.53 4.41 6.06
N VAL A 13 24.04 5.06 5.04
CA VAL A 13 23.26 5.97 4.17
C VAL A 13 22.38 5.19 3.17
N SER A 14 22.73 3.96 2.81
CA SER A 14 21.95 3.12 1.89
C SER A 14 20.80 2.35 2.56
N LYS A 15 20.51 2.59 3.84
CA LYS A 15 19.43 1.88 4.58
C LYS A 15 18.03 2.43 4.34
N THR A 16 17.86 3.52 3.61
CA THR A 16 16.55 4.17 3.38
C THR A 16 15.86 3.73 2.06
N ASP A 17 16.59 3.16 1.12
CA ASP A 17 16.02 2.62 -0.13
C ASP A 17 15.84 1.11 0.03
N LYS A 18 14.75 0.69 0.67
CA LYS A 18 14.47 -0.74 0.86
C LYS A 18 13.33 -1.16 -0.05
N GLN A 19 13.69 -1.67 -1.23
CA GLN A 19 12.84 -2.59 -1.96
C GLN A 19 12.72 -3.86 -1.10
N ASN A 20 11.52 -4.19 -0.70
CA ASN A 20 11.24 -5.42 0.01
C ASN A 20 10.75 -6.44 -1.01
N ASP A 21 11.68 -7.16 -1.59
CA ASP A 21 11.35 -8.29 -2.44
C ASP A 21 10.82 -9.41 -1.54
N PHE A 22 9.66 -9.92 -1.84
CA PHE A 22 9.02 -10.98 -1.08
C PHE A 22 9.60 -12.37 -1.39
N GLU A 23 10.87 -12.42 -1.78
CA GLU A 23 11.62 -13.67 -1.99
C GLU A 23 11.92 -14.41 -0.68
N SER A 24 11.94 -13.68 0.46
CA SER A 24 12.09 -14.30 1.76
C SER A 24 10.80 -14.98 2.22
N SER A 25 10.92 -16.05 2.98
CA SER A 25 9.78 -16.80 3.53
C SER A 25 9.14 -16.15 4.77
N ALA A 26 9.55 -14.94 5.15
CA ALA A 26 9.05 -14.24 6.33
C ALA A 26 8.97 -12.72 6.10
N LEU A 27 7.99 -12.08 6.71
CA LEU A 27 7.90 -10.61 6.75
C LEU A 27 9.05 -10.04 7.55
N SER A 28 9.64 -8.95 7.05
CA SER A 28 10.61 -8.18 7.84
C SER A 28 9.91 -7.52 9.04
N PRO A 29 10.65 -7.20 10.12
CA PRO A 29 10.08 -6.57 11.32
C PRO A 29 9.44 -5.19 11.08
N GLU A 30 9.64 -4.59 9.92
CA GLU A 30 9.05 -3.31 9.55
C GLU A 30 7.57 -3.40 9.18
N TRP A 31 7.08 -4.62 8.89
CA TRP A 31 5.69 -4.86 8.60
C TRP A 31 4.86 -5.09 9.84
N ALA A 32 3.71 -4.48 9.89
CA ALA A 32 2.73 -4.63 10.97
C ALA A 32 1.33 -4.89 10.43
N THR A 33 0.55 -5.63 11.20
CA THR A 33 -0.89 -5.75 11.02
C THR A 33 -1.62 -4.72 11.88
N MET A 34 -2.84 -4.36 11.51
CA MET A 34 -3.66 -3.42 12.29
C MET A 34 -4.00 -3.93 13.69
N ARG A 35 -4.17 -5.24 13.82
CA ARG A 35 -4.47 -5.98 15.04
C ARG A 35 -3.93 -7.39 14.89
N ILE A 36 -3.94 -8.17 15.97
CA ILE A 36 -3.59 -9.59 15.90
C ILE A 36 -4.67 -10.30 15.07
N PRO A 37 -4.33 -10.91 13.92
CA PRO A 37 -5.28 -11.65 13.13
C PRO A 37 -5.66 -12.96 13.80
N GLU A 38 -6.95 -13.31 13.82
CA GLU A 38 -7.43 -14.60 14.34
C GLU A 38 -6.94 -15.78 13.49
N GLN A 39 -6.78 -15.56 12.19
CA GLN A 39 -6.27 -16.54 11.23
C GLN A 39 -5.22 -15.89 10.33
N PRO A 40 -4.19 -16.63 9.90
CA PRO A 40 -3.23 -16.14 8.91
C PRO A 40 -3.94 -15.74 7.62
N PHE A 41 -3.61 -14.56 7.10
CA PHE A 41 -4.18 -14.05 5.86
C PHE A 41 -3.15 -13.83 4.76
N HIS A 42 -1.88 -14.15 5.02
CA HIS A 42 -0.80 -14.04 4.04
C HIS A 42 0.07 -15.29 4.06
N HIS A 43 0.72 -15.55 2.94
CA HIS A 43 1.74 -16.58 2.81
C HIS A 43 2.70 -16.23 1.68
N PHE A 44 3.89 -16.81 1.74
CA PHE A 44 4.91 -16.67 0.70
C PHE A 44 4.93 -17.90 -0.18
N ALA A 45 4.97 -17.71 -1.50
CA ALA A 45 5.18 -18.76 -2.49
C ALA A 45 5.76 -18.15 -3.76
N ASP A 46 6.66 -18.89 -4.42
CA ASP A 46 7.25 -18.54 -5.72
C ASP A 46 7.81 -17.10 -5.77
N GLY A 47 8.50 -16.67 -4.71
CA GLY A 47 9.06 -15.33 -4.62
C GLY A 47 8.05 -14.19 -4.48
N ASN A 48 6.81 -14.52 -4.14
CA ASN A 48 5.74 -13.54 -3.97
C ASN A 48 5.08 -13.64 -2.60
N LEU A 49 4.54 -12.53 -2.14
CA LEU A 49 3.64 -12.47 -1.00
C LEU A 49 2.19 -12.51 -1.49
N PHE A 50 1.43 -13.47 -1.00
CA PHE A 50 0.00 -13.59 -1.28
C PHE A 50 -0.83 -13.07 -0.11
N LEU A 51 -1.78 -12.18 -0.38
CA LEU A 51 -2.83 -11.80 0.56
C LEU A 51 -4.14 -12.50 0.20
N SER A 52 -4.72 -13.23 1.14
CA SER A 52 -6.07 -13.77 1.01
C SER A 52 -7.10 -12.66 1.08
N LEU A 53 -8.03 -12.63 0.13
CA LEU A 53 -9.17 -11.73 0.20
C LEU A 53 -10.13 -12.25 1.27
N ARG A 54 -10.42 -11.40 2.24
CA ARG A 54 -11.33 -11.70 3.34
C ARG A 54 -12.44 -10.66 3.41
N PRO A 55 -13.57 -10.98 4.09
CA PRO A 55 -14.70 -10.07 4.25
C PRO A 55 -14.34 -8.75 4.93
N GLU A 56 -13.34 -8.75 5.80
CA GLU A 56 -12.92 -7.60 6.59
C GLU A 56 -12.43 -6.46 5.71
N MET A 57 -12.91 -5.26 5.98
CA MET A 57 -12.59 -4.04 5.27
C MET A 57 -11.68 -3.13 6.10
N ALA A 58 -11.03 -2.18 5.45
CA ALA A 58 -10.16 -1.20 6.12
C ALA A 58 -10.88 -0.32 7.16
N ASP A 59 -12.20 -0.15 7.04
CA ASP A 59 -13.08 0.52 8.00
C ASP A 59 -13.68 -0.42 9.06
N SER A 60 -13.34 -1.70 9.03
CA SER A 60 -13.75 -2.68 10.03
C SER A 60 -12.99 -2.51 11.35
N LEU A 61 -13.62 -2.88 12.46
CA LEU A 61 -12.98 -2.91 13.78
C LEU A 61 -12.17 -4.18 14.04
N VAL A 62 -12.19 -5.12 13.11
CA VAL A 62 -11.40 -6.37 13.10
C VAL A 62 -10.12 -6.20 12.27
N CYS A 63 -9.26 -7.23 12.21
CA CYS A 63 -8.02 -7.20 11.44
C CYS A 63 -8.27 -7.49 9.96
N PRO A 64 -8.24 -6.51 9.05
CA PRO A 64 -8.35 -6.75 7.62
C PRO A 64 -7.08 -7.43 7.07
N SER A 65 -7.14 -7.96 5.85
CA SER A 65 -5.96 -8.44 5.11
C SER A 65 -5.12 -7.26 4.64
N MET A 66 -4.38 -6.67 5.58
CA MET A 66 -3.61 -5.44 5.41
C MET A 66 -2.28 -5.55 6.12
N LEU A 67 -1.20 -5.25 5.39
CA LEU A 67 0.16 -5.16 5.91
C LEU A 67 0.67 -3.75 5.70
N LEU A 68 1.13 -3.10 6.76
CA LEU A 68 1.54 -1.71 6.77
C LEU A 68 2.99 -1.55 7.23
N ARG A 69 3.68 -0.59 6.65
CA ARG A 69 4.94 -0.03 7.14
C ARG A 69 4.66 1.38 7.65
N ARG A 70 5.32 1.77 8.73
CA ARG A 70 5.18 3.10 9.30
C ARG A 70 5.74 4.16 8.36
N VAL A 71 5.01 5.25 8.18
CA VAL A 71 5.48 6.45 7.47
C VAL A 71 6.31 7.30 8.42
N HIS A 72 7.53 7.67 8.01
CA HIS A 72 8.49 8.45 8.81
C HIS A 72 8.76 9.85 8.23
N SER A 73 8.48 10.07 6.95
CA SER A 73 8.77 11.31 6.24
C SER A 73 7.50 11.94 5.68
N HIS A 74 7.52 13.26 5.47
CA HIS A 74 6.49 13.99 4.72
C HIS A 74 6.71 13.88 3.20
N ASN A 75 7.92 13.54 2.81
CA ASN A 75 8.30 13.34 1.41
C ASN A 75 8.71 11.89 1.24
N PHE A 76 7.87 11.11 0.59
CA PHE A 76 8.15 9.69 0.34
C PHE A 76 7.40 9.20 -0.89
N SER A 77 7.85 8.10 -1.41
CA SER A 77 7.09 7.28 -2.35
C SER A 77 6.90 5.87 -1.82
N ALA A 78 5.76 5.27 -2.16
CA ALA A 78 5.49 3.87 -1.91
C ALA A 78 5.01 3.23 -3.20
N THR A 79 5.64 2.16 -3.62
CA THR A 79 5.37 1.48 -4.89
C THR A 79 5.27 -0.02 -4.67
N THR A 80 4.34 -0.65 -5.34
CA THR A 80 4.23 -2.12 -5.35
C THR A 80 3.90 -2.62 -6.74
N THR A 81 4.42 -3.80 -7.07
CA THR A 81 4.00 -4.56 -8.26
C THR A 81 3.17 -5.72 -7.79
N MET A 82 1.99 -5.87 -8.38
CA MET A 82 1.07 -6.93 -8.02
C MET A 82 0.39 -7.55 -9.23
N SER A 83 -0.07 -8.78 -9.05
CA SER A 83 -0.96 -9.49 -9.98
C SER A 83 -2.24 -9.88 -9.26
N PHE A 84 -3.36 -9.48 -9.85
CA PHE A 84 -4.68 -9.77 -9.32
C PHE A 84 -5.70 -9.87 -10.43
N SER A 85 -6.54 -10.89 -10.39
CA SER A 85 -7.69 -11.01 -11.27
C SER A 85 -8.89 -11.55 -10.49
N THR A 86 -10.07 -11.07 -10.85
CA THR A 86 -11.32 -11.52 -10.26
C THR A 86 -12.47 -11.40 -11.27
N ARG A 87 -13.47 -12.25 -11.10
CA ARG A 87 -14.77 -12.15 -11.79
C ARG A 87 -15.82 -11.42 -10.94
N ARG A 88 -15.53 -11.19 -9.65
CA ARG A 88 -16.46 -10.60 -8.68
C ARG A 88 -16.22 -9.10 -8.52
N VAL A 89 -17.27 -8.32 -8.50
CA VAL A 89 -17.21 -6.85 -8.36
C VAL A 89 -16.87 -6.37 -6.95
N ASN A 90 -16.99 -7.23 -5.96
CA ASN A 90 -16.71 -6.93 -4.56
C ASN A 90 -15.27 -7.22 -4.14
N GLU A 91 -14.44 -7.81 -5.00
CA GLU A 91 -13.07 -8.19 -4.70
C GLU A 91 -12.08 -7.14 -5.19
N TRP A 92 -11.22 -6.66 -4.27
CA TRP A 92 -10.27 -5.57 -4.50
C TRP A 92 -8.95 -5.84 -3.81
N ALA A 93 -7.86 -5.44 -4.44
CA ALA A 93 -6.52 -5.52 -3.86
C ALA A 93 -5.63 -4.40 -4.39
N GLY A 94 -4.65 -3.95 -3.61
CA GLY A 94 -3.70 -2.93 -4.02
C GLY A 94 -2.94 -2.28 -2.90
N LEU A 95 -2.77 -0.95 -3.04
CA LEU A 95 -2.00 -0.07 -2.16
C LEU A 95 -2.93 0.71 -1.23
N VAL A 96 -2.50 0.92 0.01
CA VAL A 96 -3.23 1.70 1.00
C VAL A 96 -2.30 2.63 1.77
N LEU A 97 -2.78 3.85 2.03
CA LEU A 97 -2.21 4.79 3.01
C LEU A 97 -3.23 4.95 4.12
N TYR A 98 -2.92 4.44 5.30
CA TYR A 98 -3.89 4.21 6.36
C TYR A 98 -3.48 4.85 7.68
N ARG A 99 -4.39 5.57 8.29
CA ARG A 99 -4.24 6.09 9.65
C ARG A 99 -5.23 5.45 10.61
N THR A 100 -6.51 5.50 10.26
CA THR A 100 -7.61 4.92 11.06
C THR A 100 -8.70 4.38 10.14
N ALA A 101 -9.66 3.64 10.70
CA ALA A 101 -10.86 3.20 9.99
C ALA A 101 -11.70 4.36 9.40
N LYS A 102 -11.53 5.58 9.92
CA LYS A 102 -12.22 6.80 9.47
C LYS A 102 -11.33 7.73 8.63
N GLY A 103 -10.07 7.37 8.37
CA GLY A 103 -9.11 8.21 7.67
C GLY A 103 -8.07 7.39 6.91
N TYR A 104 -8.25 7.20 5.60
CA TYR A 104 -7.31 6.50 4.74
C TYR A 104 -7.55 6.80 3.25
N TYR A 105 -6.54 6.50 2.44
CA TYR A 105 -6.63 6.41 0.99
C TYR A 105 -6.37 4.98 0.54
N SER A 106 -7.09 4.50 -0.47
CA SER A 106 -6.82 3.21 -1.10
C SER A 106 -6.80 3.33 -2.61
N LEU A 107 -5.78 2.75 -3.24
CA LEU A 107 -5.63 2.62 -4.68
C LEU A 107 -5.69 1.12 -5.00
N LEU A 108 -6.87 0.64 -5.38
CA LEU A 108 -7.16 -0.78 -5.50
C LEU A 108 -7.56 -1.16 -6.91
N LYS A 109 -7.05 -2.30 -7.36
CA LYS A 109 -7.47 -3.00 -8.56
C LYS A 109 -8.66 -3.91 -8.25
N GLY A 110 -9.73 -3.77 -9.02
CA GLY A 110 -10.89 -4.65 -9.04
C GLY A 110 -10.97 -5.48 -10.32
N LYS A 111 -12.20 -5.84 -10.71
CA LYS A 111 -12.47 -6.70 -11.86
C LYS A 111 -11.94 -6.12 -13.17
N ASN A 112 -12.30 -4.87 -13.50
CA ASN A 112 -11.97 -4.22 -14.78
C ASN A 112 -11.48 -2.78 -14.57
N GLU A 113 -11.13 -2.40 -13.38
CA GLU A 113 -10.74 -1.03 -13.05
C GLU A 113 -9.77 -0.95 -11.88
N ILE A 114 -9.09 0.17 -11.80
CA ILE A 114 -8.35 0.64 -10.63
C ILE A 114 -9.14 1.82 -10.08
N ARG A 115 -9.33 1.85 -8.76
CA ARG A 115 -10.10 2.88 -8.09
C ARG A 115 -9.29 3.54 -6.99
N LEU A 116 -9.25 4.87 -7.02
CA LEU A 116 -8.76 5.68 -5.91
C LEU A 116 -9.94 6.09 -5.05
N THR A 117 -9.86 5.74 -3.77
CA THR A 117 -10.88 6.06 -2.77
C THR A 117 -10.26 6.82 -1.61
N LYS A 118 -10.95 7.85 -1.14
CA LYS A 118 -10.64 8.61 0.09
C LYS A 118 -11.71 8.32 1.13
N VAL A 119 -11.27 8.07 2.36
CA VAL A 119 -12.15 8.08 3.55
C VAL A 119 -11.68 9.19 4.48
N LEU A 120 -12.54 10.15 4.73
CA LEU A 120 -12.29 11.28 5.64
C LEU A 120 -13.44 11.38 6.63
N LEU A 121 -13.12 11.32 7.93
CA LEU A 121 -14.11 11.32 9.01
C LEU A 121 -15.20 10.25 8.84
N GLY A 122 -14.81 9.09 8.29
CA GLY A 122 -15.69 7.98 8.00
C GLY A 122 -16.52 8.11 6.70
N LYS A 123 -16.46 9.24 6.02
CA LYS A 123 -17.12 9.42 4.72
C LYS A 123 -16.24 8.91 3.60
N LYS A 124 -16.73 7.91 2.88
CA LYS A 124 -16.07 7.30 1.72
C LYS A 124 -16.43 8.07 0.45
N THR A 125 -15.41 8.43 -0.34
CA THR A 125 -15.56 9.11 -1.65
C THR A 125 -14.67 8.43 -2.68
N ILE A 126 -15.23 8.06 -3.83
CA ILE A 126 -14.46 7.63 -4.99
C ILE A 126 -13.92 8.88 -5.66
N ILE A 127 -12.59 9.03 -5.70
CA ILE A 127 -11.90 10.18 -6.30
C ILE A 127 -11.77 9.98 -7.81
N ALA A 128 -11.35 8.78 -8.21
CA ALA A 128 -11.14 8.45 -9.61
C ALA A 128 -11.26 6.96 -9.87
N THR A 129 -11.58 6.63 -11.10
CA THR A 129 -11.62 5.27 -11.63
C THR A 129 -10.87 5.24 -12.95
N LEU A 130 -9.94 4.28 -13.11
CA LEU A 130 -9.18 4.04 -14.32
C LEU A 130 -9.57 2.67 -14.87
N PRO A 131 -10.07 2.53 -16.11
CA PRO A 131 -10.31 1.23 -16.74
C PRO A 131 -9.02 0.40 -16.78
N TRP A 132 -9.07 -0.85 -16.32
CA TRP A 132 -7.90 -1.71 -16.23
C TRP A 132 -8.26 -3.18 -16.38
N LYS A 133 -7.86 -3.78 -17.49
CA LYS A 133 -8.16 -5.18 -17.80
C LYS A 133 -6.99 -6.12 -17.53
N GLU A 134 -5.76 -5.57 -17.47
CA GLU A 134 -4.55 -6.35 -17.25
C GLU A 134 -4.55 -6.99 -15.85
N LYS A 135 -3.99 -8.19 -15.76
CA LYS A 135 -3.81 -8.89 -14.48
C LYS A 135 -2.78 -8.19 -13.60
N SER A 136 -1.68 -7.77 -14.20
CA SER A 136 -0.56 -7.12 -13.49
C SER A 136 -0.72 -5.61 -13.48
N VAL A 137 -0.22 -4.98 -12.42
CA VAL A 137 -0.18 -3.53 -12.27
C VAL A 137 0.92 -3.11 -11.31
N ILE A 138 1.55 -1.97 -11.60
CA ILE A 138 2.36 -1.20 -10.66
C ILE A 138 1.47 -0.10 -10.09
N LEU A 139 1.38 -0.04 -8.77
CA LEU A 139 0.68 1.02 -8.03
C LEU A 139 1.70 1.86 -7.28
N ARG A 140 1.60 3.17 -7.38
CA ARG A 140 2.50 4.11 -6.71
C ARG A 140 1.74 5.24 -6.04
N LEU A 141 2.17 5.58 -4.83
CA LEU A 141 1.82 6.79 -4.10
C LEU A 141 3.08 7.66 -3.96
N VAL A 142 2.95 8.95 -4.18
CA VAL A 142 3.97 9.96 -3.90
C VAL A 142 3.39 10.98 -2.95
N ALA A 143 4.05 11.18 -1.81
CA ALA A 143 3.74 12.23 -0.85
C ALA A 143 4.80 13.33 -0.95
N LYS A 144 4.34 14.59 -1.05
CA LYS A 144 5.19 15.79 -1.05
C LYS A 144 4.57 16.82 -0.11
N GLY A 145 5.13 16.93 1.09
CA GLY A 145 4.60 17.81 2.12
C GLY A 145 3.14 17.48 2.45
N ALA A 146 2.23 18.39 2.12
CA ALA A 146 0.79 18.25 2.38
C ALA A 146 -0.01 17.63 1.22
N THR A 147 0.66 17.12 0.18
CA THR A 147 0.00 16.58 -1.02
C THR A 147 0.31 15.11 -1.28
N LEU A 148 -0.65 14.42 -1.86
CA LEU A 148 -0.57 13.01 -2.26
C LEU A 148 -0.93 12.88 -3.74
N THR A 149 -0.13 12.15 -4.50
CA THR A 149 -0.42 11.81 -5.90
C THR A 149 -0.34 10.32 -6.10
N PHE A 150 -1.30 9.75 -6.81
CA PHE A 150 -1.43 8.32 -7.02
C PHE A 150 -1.24 7.98 -8.49
N TYR A 151 -0.59 6.84 -8.75
CA TYR A 151 -0.27 6.39 -10.10
C TYR A 151 -0.52 4.90 -10.26
N ALA A 152 -0.86 4.49 -11.47
CA ALA A 152 -0.94 3.10 -11.89
C ALA A 152 -0.37 2.90 -13.29
N GLY A 153 0.25 1.75 -13.57
CA GLY A 153 0.83 1.46 -14.87
C GLY A 153 1.33 0.02 -14.99
N LEU A 154 1.88 -0.32 -16.15
CA LEU A 154 2.47 -1.64 -16.42
C LEU A 154 3.99 -1.67 -16.21
N SER A 155 4.63 -0.51 -16.25
CA SER A 155 6.07 -0.38 -16.00
C SER A 155 6.35 0.93 -15.26
N ASN A 156 7.52 1.04 -14.62
CA ASN A 156 7.92 2.26 -13.91
C ASN A 156 8.03 3.50 -14.83
N ASP A 157 8.30 3.28 -16.12
CA ASP A 157 8.42 4.32 -17.13
C ASP A 157 7.06 4.73 -17.73
N MET A 158 6.01 3.96 -17.47
CA MET A 158 4.66 4.16 -17.98
C MET A 158 3.63 4.12 -16.85
N LEU A 159 3.71 5.10 -15.96
CA LEU A 159 2.74 5.31 -14.89
C LEU A 159 1.82 6.48 -15.24
N TYR A 160 0.52 6.25 -15.14
CA TYR A 160 -0.53 7.23 -15.34
C TYR A 160 -1.04 7.72 -13.99
N GLN A 161 -1.20 9.02 -13.83
CA GLN A 161 -1.81 9.59 -12.64
C GLN A 161 -3.27 9.16 -12.53
N VAL A 162 -3.68 8.70 -11.35
CA VAL A 162 -5.05 8.29 -11.05
C VAL A 162 -5.70 9.37 -10.20
N GLY A 163 -6.60 10.11 -10.81
CA GLY A 163 -7.27 11.25 -10.20
C GLY A 163 -6.37 12.49 -10.06
N GLU A 164 -6.90 13.52 -9.45
CA GLU A 164 -6.19 14.74 -9.12
C GLU A 164 -5.35 14.61 -7.85
N VAL A 165 -4.44 15.56 -7.63
CA VAL A 165 -3.63 15.65 -6.40
C VAL A 165 -4.56 15.79 -5.19
N GLN A 166 -4.31 14.98 -4.17
CA GLN A 166 -5.09 14.94 -2.93
C GLN A 166 -4.33 15.64 -1.80
N SER A 167 -5.07 16.07 -0.76
CA SER A 167 -4.47 16.56 0.47
C SER A 167 -4.19 15.42 1.45
N VAL A 168 -3.32 15.65 2.43
CA VAL A 168 -3.02 14.67 3.50
C VAL A 168 -4.05 14.65 4.63
N ASP A 169 -5.13 15.42 4.53
CA ASP A 169 -6.13 15.64 5.59
C ASP A 169 -6.76 14.37 6.18
N ALA A 170 -6.95 13.34 5.34
CA ALA A 170 -7.51 12.06 5.79
C ALA A 170 -6.52 11.20 6.61
N VAL A 171 -5.23 11.44 6.49
CA VAL A 171 -4.16 10.55 7.01
C VAL A 171 -3.11 11.29 7.85
N SER A 172 -3.30 12.59 8.09
CA SER A 172 -2.40 13.41 8.89
C SER A 172 -3.07 13.94 10.15
N ASP A 173 -2.27 14.43 11.09
CA ASP A 173 -2.77 15.26 12.18
C ASP A 173 -3.09 16.64 11.61
N ASN A 174 -4.38 17.01 11.59
CA ASN A 174 -4.87 18.26 11.01
C ASN A 174 -4.26 19.53 11.65
N LYS A 175 -3.71 19.44 12.86
CA LYS A 175 -3.07 20.59 13.54
C LYS A 175 -1.66 20.87 13.06
N VAL A 176 -0.94 19.84 12.60
CA VAL A 176 0.50 19.93 12.28
C VAL A 176 0.88 19.23 10.98
N ASN A 177 -0.07 18.72 10.20
CA ASN A 177 0.13 17.97 8.96
C ASN A 177 1.18 16.85 9.08
N ARG A 178 1.22 16.16 10.22
CA ARG A 178 2.18 15.06 10.46
C ARG A 178 1.52 13.72 10.26
N PHE A 179 2.27 12.78 9.71
CA PHE A 179 1.84 11.38 9.53
C PHE A 179 1.94 10.54 10.81
N ASN A 180 1.60 11.08 11.97
CA ASN A 180 1.65 10.35 13.23
C ASN A 180 0.72 9.13 13.20
N GLY A 181 1.29 7.94 13.37
CA GLY A 181 0.54 6.69 13.35
C GLY A 181 0.03 6.26 11.98
N THR A 182 0.44 6.94 10.90
CA THR A 182 0.08 6.56 9.53
C THR A 182 1.00 5.46 9.03
N GLY A 183 0.41 4.46 8.40
CA GLY A 183 1.10 3.39 7.69
C GLY A 183 0.78 3.40 6.20
N VAL A 184 1.73 2.94 5.40
CA VAL A 184 1.56 2.68 3.97
C VAL A 184 1.87 1.23 3.67
N GLY A 185 1.11 0.59 2.79
CA GLY A 185 1.33 -0.81 2.50
C GLY A 185 0.31 -1.42 1.54
N ILE A 186 0.09 -2.70 1.70
CA ILE A 186 -0.72 -3.52 0.81
C ILE A 186 -2.00 -4.01 1.50
N TYR A 187 -3.07 -4.12 0.72
CA TYR A 187 -4.40 -4.41 1.23
C TYR A 187 -5.21 -5.23 0.23
N ALA A 188 -5.98 -6.19 0.72
CA ALA A 188 -6.91 -6.98 -0.07
C ALA A 188 -8.20 -7.22 0.70
N THR A 189 -9.35 -7.20 0.01
CA THR A 189 -10.66 -7.40 0.63
C THR A 189 -11.68 -7.94 -0.36
N SER A 190 -12.65 -8.68 0.15
CA SER A 190 -13.85 -9.11 -0.57
C SER A 190 -15.12 -8.37 -0.10
N ASN A 191 -14.95 -7.26 0.65
CA ASN A 191 -16.01 -6.33 1.03
C ASN A 191 -17.25 -7.05 1.63
N GLY A 192 -17.06 -7.70 2.76
CA GLY A 192 -18.13 -8.33 3.51
C GLY A 192 -18.61 -9.69 2.98
N LYS A 193 -18.01 -10.21 1.90
CA LYS A 193 -18.37 -11.50 1.30
C LYS A 193 -17.24 -12.51 1.43
N GLN A 194 -17.56 -13.78 1.58
CA GLN A 194 -16.55 -14.84 1.58
C GLN A 194 -15.86 -14.95 0.22
N SER A 195 -14.54 -15.16 0.25
CA SER A 195 -13.72 -15.35 -0.94
C SER A 195 -12.63 -16.38 -0.69
N ILE A 196 -12.26 -17.10 -1.73
CA ILE A 196 -11.08 -17.98 -1.77
C ILE A 196 -9.95 -17.36 -2.62
N ASN A 197 -10.18 -16.16 -3.17
CA ASN A 197 -9.24 -15.49 -4.05
C ASN A 197 -8.07 -14.89 -3.26
N LYS A 198 -6.98 -14.64 -3.97
CA LYS A 198 -5.74 -14.06 -3.43
C LYS A 198 -5.16 -13.04 -4.37
N ALA A 199 -4.51 -12.02 -3.83
CA ALA A 199 -3.70 -11.08 -4.59
C ALA A 199 -2.22 -11.43 -4.38
N SER A 200 -1.43 -11.44 -5.45
CA SER A 200 0.00 -11.73 -5.44
C SER A 200 0.79 -10.43 -5.57
N TYR A 201 1.69 -10.18 -4.64
CA TYR A 201 2.58 -9.03 -4.62
C TYR A 201 4.01 -9.53 -4.83
N GLN A 202 4.71 -9.00 -5.88
CA GLN A 202 6.09 -9.37 -6.18
C GLN A 202 7.06 -8.63 -5.28
N TRP A 203 6.84 -7.32 -5.07
CA TRP A 203 7.67 -6.50 -4.21
C TRP A 203 6.90 -5.26 -3.73
N PHE A 204 7.44 -4.62 -2.71
CA PHE A 204 7.01 -3.33 -2.19
C PHE A 204 8.24 -2.47 -1.89
N GLU A 205 8.21 -1.22 -2.27
CA GLU A 205 9.26 -0.25 -2.00
C GLU A 205 8.68 0.94 -1.23
N TYR A 206 9.33 1.30 -0.13
CA TYR A 206 9.13 2.57 0.56
C TYR A 206 10.43 3.36 0.50
N LYS A 207 10.36 4.55 -0.10
CA LYS A 207 11.51 5.41 -0.32
C LYS A 207 11.23 6.81 0.21
N GLU A 208 12.10 7.30 1.10
CA GLU A 208 12.07 8.68 1.55
C GLU A 208 12.78 9.57 0.53
N GLU A 209 12.13 10.68 0.17
CA GLU A 209 12.69 11.68 -0.74
C GLU A 209 13.20 12.86 0.09
N ASN A 210 14.41 13.32 -0.20
CA ASN A 210 15.05 14.49 0.43
C ASN A 210 14.50 15.81 -0.13
#